data_9f2e076959ffa462938dd825a095b3c2
#
_entry.id   9f2e076959ffa462938dd825a095b3c2
#
_cell.length_a   1.000
_cell.length_b   1.000
_cell.length_c   1.000
_cell.angle_alpha   90.00
_cell.angle_beta   90.00
_cell.angle_gamma   90.00
#
_symmetry.space_group_name_H-M   'P 1'
#
loop_
_entity.id
_entity.type
_entity.pdbx_description
1 polymer ?
#
loop_
_entity_poly.entity_id
_entity_poly.type
_entity_poly.pdbx_seq_one_letter_code
_entity_poly.pdbx_strand_id
1 'polypeptide(L)'
;MICIKNGTLHTAVTRETFVADILIDNGKIVKIGKRISSENAEVIDATGLHVYPGFIDAHCHTGLDGYGIGYEGQDYNELNDPVTPQVQAIDGLNPFDPCMNMAAKAGVTCFATGPGSSNSIGGTFAAIKPVGTRIDNMIVKFPIAMKCAFGENPKRCYQNQGISSRMTTASKIREALNTAKLYKAKKEAAGDDISKLPSYDQKSEALIPVLNHQIPLKAHAHQANDIFTAIRIAKEFGVGLTLEHVTEGHMIANELAKENLPLAVGPTFGHATKFELQNKTWETPGILAKAGCHVSIITDAPVIPLHHLPLCAGFAIKAGMDEFDALRAVTINPAEHIGIADRVGSLEEGKDADIVIVDGNPFDVAGVIRHVLIDGKEVE
;
A
#
# COMPACT_ATOMS: atom_id res chain seq x y z
N MET A 1 10.70 -10.98 26.10
CA MET A 1 11.68 -10.01 25.59
C MET A 1 12.59 -10.71 24.59
N ILE A 2 12.99 -10.03 23.53
CA ILE A 2 14.02 -10.45 22.56
C ILE A 2 15.07 -9.34 22.49
N CYS A 3 16.35 -9.71 22.39
CA CYS A 3 17.44 -8.77 22.20
C CYS A 3 18.25 -9.14 20.94
N ILE A 4 18.15 -8.33 19.88
CA ILE A 4 19.00 -8.46 18.69
C ILE A 4 20.32 -7.76 19.01
N LYS A 5 21.43 -8.49 18.85
CA LYS A 5 22.77 -8.02 19.22
C LYS A 5 23.65 -7.76 18.00
N ASN A 6 24.43 -6.68 18.08
CA ASN A 6 25.54 -6.38 17.17
C ASN A 6 25.14 -6.25 15.69
N GLY A 7 23.87 -5.99 15.36
CA GLY A 7 23.41 -5.85 13.98
C GLY A 7 23.82 -4.51 13.37
N THR A 8 24.08 -4.49 12.06
CA THR A 8 24.22 -3.25 11.29
C THR A 8 22.83 -2.73 10.95
N LEU A 9 22.39 -1.64 11.60
CA LEU A 9 21.04 -1.11 11.48
C LEU A 9 20.91 -0.18 10.27
N HIS A 10 19.87 -0.42 9.46
CA HIS A 10 19.37 0.42 8.39
C HIS A 10 18.00 0.95 8.79
N THR A 11 17.95 2.11 9.44
CA THR A 11 16.74 2.55 10.15
C THR A 11 15.61 3.03 9.24
N ALA A 12 15.87 3.31 7.97
CA ALA A 12 15.00 4.03 7.02
C ALA A 12 14.68 5.50 7.43
N VAL A 13 15.26 5.98 8.54
CA VAL A 13 15.17 7.38 8.99
C VAL A 13 16.34 8.20 8.47
N THR A 14 17.54 7.67 8.61
CA THR A 14 18.80 8.30 8.16
C THR A 14 19.55 7.41 7.18
N ARG A 15 20.43 8.01 6.38
CA ARG A 15 21.32 7.26 5.45
C ARG A 15 22.43 6.51 6.16
N GLU A 16 22.85 7.03 7.32
CA GLU A 16 23.92 6.41 8.08
C GLU A 16 23.46 5.09 8.66
N THR A 17 24.31 4.09 8.49
CA THR A 17 24.18 2.79 9.14
C THR A 17 25.13 2.71 10.33
N PHE A 18 24.73 2.01 11.37
CA PHE A 18 25.56 1.86 12.57
C PHE A 18 25.31 0.52 13.25
N VAL A 19 26.34 0.00 13.93
CA VAL A 19 26.20 -1.23 14.70
C VAL A 19 25.61 -0.91 16.08
N ALA A 20 24.49 -1.59 16.39
CA ALA A 20 23.78 -1.45 17.66
C ALA A 20 22.98 -2.73 18.00
N ASP A 21 22.44 -2.73 19.23
CA ASP A 21 21.51 -3.72 19.73
C ASP A 21 20.08 -3.15 19.66
N ILE A 22 19.08 -4.03 19.51
CA ILE A 22 17.64 -3.70 19.60
C ILE A 22 17.03 -4.55 20.70
N LEU A 23 16.40 -3.93 21.69
CA LEU A 23 15.58 -4.62 22.69
C LEU A 23 14.11 -4.54 22.31
N ILE A 24 13.47 -5.70 22.32
CA ILE A 24 12.05 -5.87 21.98
C ILE A 24 11.31 -6.40 23.21
N ASP A 25 10.22 -5.74 23.56
CA ASP A 25 9.30 -6.20 24.59
C ASP A 25 7.85 -5.95 24.18
N ASN A 26 6.97 -6.92 24.46
CA ASN A 26 5.54 -6.84 24.12
C ASN A 26 5.25 -6.42 22.67
N GLY A 27 6.06 -6.92 21.73
CA GLY A 27 5.88 -6.65 20.30
C GLY A 27 6.39 -5.28 19.85
N LYS A 28 7.05 -4.50 20.71
CA LYS A 28 7.55 -3.16 20.41
C LYS A 28 9.06 -3.08 20.52
N ILE A 29 9.67 -2.22 19.73
CA ILE A 29 11.05 -1.78 19.91
C ILE A 29 11.07 -0.85 21.13
N VAL A 30 11.69 -1.30 22.23
CA VAL A 30 11.72 -0.50 23.47
C VAL A 30 13.03 0.26 23.64
N LYS A 31 14.11 -0.22 22.99
CA LYS A 31 15.41 0.46 23.04
C LYS A 31 16.28 0.12 21.85
N ILE A 32 16.97 1.13 21.32
CA ILE A 32 18.04 0.98 20.34
C ILE A 32 19.31 1.60 20.90
N GLY A 33 20.44 0.88 20.93
CA GLY A 33 21.69 1.43 21.44
C GLY A 33 22.80 0.40 21.51
N LYS A 34 23.98 0.83 22.00
CA LYS A 34 25.13 -0.04 22.16
C LYS A 34 25.13 -0.72 23.54
N ARG A 35 25.47 -2.01 23.58
CA ARG A 35 25.63 -2.80 24.81
C ARG A 35 24.39 -2.82 25.71
N ILE A 36 23.22 -3.04 25.08
CA ILE A 36 21.97 -3.22 25.83
C ILE A 36 22.07 -4.52 26.63
N SER A 37 21.66 -4.52 27.92
CA SER A 37 21.55 -5.75 28.71
C SER A 37 20.54 -6.69 28.06
N SER A 38 20.89 -7.96 27.92
CA SER A 38 20.01 -9.04 27.44
C SER A 38 19.59 -9.98 28.57
N GLU A 39 19.73 -9.56 29.81
CA GLU A 39 19.28 -10.35 30.98
C GLU A 39 17.78 -10.61 30.84
N ASN A 40 17.39 -11.90 30.96
CA ASN A 40 16.02 -12.38 30.76
C ASN A 40 15.42 -12.17 29.36
N ALA A 41 16.24 -11.93 28.33
CA ALA A 41 15.83 -11.85 26.93
C ALA A 41 16.38 -13.03 26.12
N GLU A 42 15.59 -13.52 25.18
CA GLU A 42 16.09 -14.36 24.09
C GLU A 42 17.03 -13.53 23.22
N VAL A 43 18.19 -14.09 22.86
CA VAL A 43 19.22 -13.36 22.12
C VAL A 43 19.30 -13.84 20.69
N ILE A 44 19.16 -12.93 19.74
CA ILE A 44 19.48 -13.13 18.32
C ILE A 44 20.80 -12.42 18.05
N ASP A 45 21.86 -13.19 17.74
CA ASP A 45 23.16 -12.60 17.38
C ASP A 45 23.18 -12.22 15.89
N ALA A 46 23.14 -10.93 15.63
CA ALA A 46 23.19 -10.35 14.28
C ALA A 46 24.60 -9.84 13.90
N THR A 47 25.66 -10.37 14.53
CA THR A 47 27.03 -10.00 14.20
C THR A 47 27.34 -10.27 12.73
N GLY A 48 27.71 -9.23 11.98
CA GLY A 48 27.95 -9.30 10.52
C GLY A 48 26.70 -9.32 9.65
N LEU A 49 25.51 -9.28 10.25
CA LEU A 49 24.25 -9.21 9.55
C LEU A 49 23.71 -7.76 9.51
N HIS A 50 22.80 -7.53 8.57
CA HIS A 50 22.11 -6.27 8.37
C HIS A 50 20.68 -6.35 8.90
N VAL A 51 20.23 -5.31 9.59
CA VAL A 51 18.91 -5.24 10.24
C VAL A 51 18.12 -4.11 9.63
N TYR A 52 16.96 -4.43 9.07
CA TYR A 52 16.06 -3.51 8.40
C TYR A 52 14.70 -3.48 9.09
N PRO A 53 13.90 -2.40 8.96
CA PRO A 53 12.48 -2.48 9.24
C PRO A 53 11.81 -3.44 8.26
N GLY A 54 10.70 -4.05 8.68
CA GLY A 54 9.90 -4.90 7.80
C GLY A 54 9.47 -4.16 6.52
N PHE A 55 9.48 -4.87 5.40
CA PHE A 55 9.07 -4.31 4.12
C PHE A 55 7.55 -4.17 4.05
N ILE A 56 7.09 -3.13 3.36
CA ILE A 56 5.67 -2.76 3.28
C ILE A 56 5.29 -2.54 1.82
N ASP A 57 4.20 -3.16 1.39
CA ASP A 57 3.58 -2.88 0.09
C ASP A 57 2.36 -1.98 0.26
N ALA A 58 2.38 -0.80 -0.34
CA ALA A 58 1.28 0.16 -0.25
C ALA A 58 0.06 -0.23 -1.10
N HIS A 59 0.17 -1.22 -1.99
CA HIS A 59 -0.92 -1.58 -2.90
C HIS A 59 -0.80 -2.99 -3.47
N CYS A 60 -1.63 -3.88 -3.01
CA CYS A 60 -1.81 -5.21 -3.58
C CYS A 60 -3.26 -5.69 -3.40
N HIS A 61 -3.52 -6.95 -3.79
CA HIS A 61 -4.81 -7.63 -3.67
C HIS A 61 -4.67 -8.99 -2.99
N THR A 62 -3.55 -9.20 -2.29
CA THR A 62 -3.25 -10.45 -1.56
C THR A 62 -4.34 -10.75 -0.54
N GLY A 63 -4.77 -11.99 -0.50
CA GLY A 63 -5.89 -12.46 0.33
C GLY A 63 -7.25 -12.36 -0.34
N LEU A 64 -7.36 -11.62 -1.46
CA LEU A 64 -8.59 -11.48 -2.27
C LEU A 64 -8.49 -12.16 -3.65
N ASP A 65 -7.32 -12.69 -4.02
CA ASP A 65 -7.07 -13.32 -5.33
C ASP A 65 -7.08 -14.87 -5.29
N GLY A 66 -7.08 -15.48 -4.11
CA GLY A 66 -7.07 -16.93 -3.96
C GLY A 66 -5.86 -17.61 -4.61
N TYR A 67 -4.68 -17.01 -4.53
CA TYR A 67 -3.40 -17.50 -5.09
C TYR A 67 -3.45 -17.74 -6.61
N GLY A 68 -4.25 -16.96 -7.34
CA GLY A 68 -4.36 -17.06 -8.79
C GLY A 68 -5.13 -18.30 -9.31
N ILE A 69 -5.88 -18.99 -8.47
CA ILE A 69 -6.62 -20.20 -8.81
C ILE A 69 -8.08 -19.88 -9.18
N GLY A 70 -8.31 -19.63 -10.46
CA GLY A 70 -9.67 -19.56 -11.00
C GLY A 70 -10.56 -18.44 -10.45
N TYR A 71 -11.74 -18.29 -11.02
CA TYR A 71 -12.70 -17.25 -10.69
C TYR A 71 -13.21 -17.33 -9.24
N GLU A 72 -13.44 -18.55 -8.75
CA GLU A 72 -14.00 -18.78 -7.40
C GLU A 72 -13.11 -18.27 -6.27
N GLY A 73 -11.80 -18.13 -6.52
CA GLY A 73 -10.84 -17.58 -5.57
C GLY A 73 -10.59 -16.08 -5.74
N GLN A 74 -11.20 -15.43 -6.74
CA GLN A 74 -10.92 -14.04 -7.12
C GLN A 74 -12.03 -13.09 -6.67
N ASP A 75 -11.91 -12.54 -5.46
CA ASP A 75 -12.88 -11.63 -4.84
C ASP A 75 -12.50 -10.14 -4.94
N TYR A 76 -11.37 -9.82 -5.58
CA TYR A 76 -10.89 -8.43 -5.62
C TYR A 76 -11.62 -7.53 -6.65
N ASN A 77 -12.43 -8.07 -7.57
CA ASN A 77 -13.17 -7.29 -8.56
C ASN A 77 -14.67 -7.60 -8.53
N GLU A 78 -15.46 -6.62 -8.12
CA GLU A 78 -16.91 -6.63 -8.37
C GLU A 78 -17.18 -6.26 -9.82
N LEU A 79 -17.85 -7.13 -10.59
CA LEU A 79 -18.02 -6.95 -12.05
C LEU A 79 -19.46 -6.62 -12.48
N ASN A 80 -20.39 -6.50 -11.54
CA ASN A 80 -21.81 -6.26 -11.86
C ASN A 80 -22.24 -4.80 -11.71
N ASP A 81 -21.47 -3.98 -10.99
CA ASP A 81 -21.76 -2.56 -10.74
C ASP A 81 -20.45 -1.75 -10.78
N PRO A 82 -20.34 -0.74 -11.66
CA PRO A 82 -19.12 0.06 -11.78
C PRO A 82 -18.84 0.99 -10.57
N VAL A 83 -19.79 1.11 -9.63
CA VAL A 83 -19.67 2.02 -8.47
C VAL A 83 -20.14 1.30 -7.22
N THR A 84 -19.20 0.74 -6.46
CA THR A 84 -19.43 -0.09 -5.28
C THR A 84 -18.65 0.39 -4.05
N PRO A 85 -18.80 1.65 -3.62
CA PRO A 85 -18.03 2.18 -2.49
C PRO A 85 -18.33 1.48 -1.16
N GLN A 86 -19.47 0.79 -1.06
CA GLN A 86 -19.94 0.10 0.15
C GLN A 86 -19.24 -1.24 0.42
N VAL A 87 -18.52 -1.81 -0.57
CA VAL A 87 -17.81 -3.08 -0.33
C VAL A 87 -16.54 -2.85 0.49
N GLN A 88 -16.23 -3.81 1.34
CA GLN A 88 -15.12 -3.71 2.28
C GLN A 88 -14.15 -4.87 2.05
N ALA A 89 -12.85 -4.56 1.89
CA ALA A 89 -11.84 -5.60 1.68
C ALA A 89 -11.86 -6.69 2.75
N ILE A 90 -12.09 -6.31 4.00
CA ILE A 90 -12.05 -7.23 5.15
C ILE A 90 -13.08 -8.35 5.08
N ASP A 91 -14.16 -8.18 4.30
CA ASP A 91 -15.21 -9.19 4.17
C ASP A 91 -14.82 -10.34 3.22
N GLY A 92 -13.88 -10.08 2.30
CA GLY A 92 -13.40 -11.07 1.32
C GLY A 92 -12.01 -11.66 1.63
N LEU A 93 -11.27 -11.08 2.58
CA LEU A 93 -9.88 -11.49 2.86
C LEU A 93 -9.78 -12.91 3.44
N ASN A 94 -8.97 -13.75 2.80
CA ASN A 94 -8.63 -15.08 3.29
C ASN A 94 -7.31 -15.06 4.07
N PRO A 95 -7.31 -15.28 5.41
CA PRO A 95 -6.08 -15.30 6.21
C PRO A 95 -5.17 -16.48 5.90
N PHE A 96 -5.69 -17.52 5.25
CA PHE A 96 -4.95 -18.75 4.88
C PHE A 96 -4.49 -18.75 3.42
N ASP A 97 -4.58 -17.60 2.71
CA ASP A 97 -3.98 -17.48 1.39
C ASP A 97 -2.47 -17.76 1.49
N PRO A 98 -1.92 -18.72 0.70
CA PRO A 98 -0.51 -19.06 0.74
C PRO A 98 0.43 -17.86 0.56
N CYS A 99 -0.02 -16.82 -0.15
CA CYS A 99 0.76 -15.58 -0.33
C CYS A 99 1.07 -14.88 0.99
N MET A 100 0.24 -15.04 2.04
CA MET A 100 0.48 -14.46 3.37
C MET A 100 1.81 -14.97 3.96
N ASN A 101 1.95 -16.30 4.07
CA ASN A 101 3.17 -16.92 4.62
C ASN A 101 4.39 -16.66 3.74
N MET A 102 4.23 -16.72 2.41
CA MET A 102 5.33 -16.43 1.47
C MET A 102 5.82 -14.99 1.62
N ALA A 103 4.92 -14.03 1.77
CA ALA A 103 5.24 -12.62 1.98
C ALA A 103 5.96 -12.41 3.32
N ALA A 104 5.43 -12.98 4.41
CA ALA A 104 6.04 -12.91 5.73
C ALA A 104 7.49 -13.42 5.71
N LYS A 105 7.74 -14.61 5.14
CA LYS A 105 9.09 -15.21 5.02
C LYS A 105 10.05 -14.40 4.13
N ALA A 106 9.51 -13.60 3.21
CA ALA A 106 10.29 -12.68 2.37
C ALA A 106 10.51 -11.30 3.00
N GLY A 107 10.16 -11.13 4.30
CA GLY A 107 10.34 -9.89 5.02
C GLY A 107 9.26 -8.82 4.76
N VAL A 108 8.19 -9.14 4.03
CA VAL A 108 7.03 -8.25 3.90
C VAL A 108 6.15 -8.43 5.14
N THR A 109 6.22 -7.47 6.05
CA THR A 109 5.58 -7.57 7.38
C THR A 109 4.24 -6.86 7.46
N CYS A 110 3.96 -5.98 6.50
CA CYS A 110 2.69 -5.28 6.40
C CYS A 110 2.38 -4.94 4.95
N PHE A 111 1.12 -4.87 4.59
CA PHE A 111 0.71 -4.45 3.26
C PHE A 111 -0.72 -3.90 3.23
N ALA A 112 -1.01 -3.06 2.23
CA ALA A 112 -2.35 -2.59 1.94
C ALA A 112 -3.00 -3.50 0.90
N THR A 113 -4.18 -4.03 1.22
CA THR A 113 -4.95 -4.89 0.32
C THR A 113 -6.40 -4.43 0.22
N GLY A 114 -7.02 -4.68 -0.92
CA GLY A 114 -8.39 -4.25 -1.17
C GLY A 114 -8.85 -4.49 -2.60
N PRO A 115 -9.99 -3.87 -2.99
CA PRO A 115 -10.58 -4.05 -4.32
C PRO A 115 -9.63 -3.72 -5.46
N GLY A 116 -9.75 -4.45 -6.56
CA GLY A 116 -9.03 -4.22 -7.81
C GLY A 116 -9.46 -2.94 -8.52
N SER A 117 -9.06 -2.83 -9.78
CA SER A 117 -9.23 -1.60 -10.57
C SER A 117 -10.28 -1.73 -11.68
N SER A 118 -11.19 -2.69 -11.60
CA SER A 118 -12.31 -2.78 -12.55
C SER A 118 -13.32 -1.65 -12.40
N ASN A 119 -13.62 -1.26 -11.15
CA ASN A 119 -14.67 -0.31 -10.83
C ASN A 119 -14.19 1.16 -10.89
N SER A 120 -15.06 2.07 -11.33
CA SER A 120 -14.80 3.51 -11.19
C SER A 120 -14.64 3.91 -9.73
N ILE A 121 -15.45 3.31 -8.82
CA ILE A 121 -15.23 3.31 -7.36
C ILE A 121 -15.47 1.89 -6.87
N GLY A 122 -14.46 1.30 -6.18
CA GLY A 122 -14.41 -0.15 -5.93
C GLY A 122 -14.57 -0.57 -4.46
N GLY A 123 -14.54 0.34 -3.49
CA GLY A 123 -14.64 0.01 -2.07
C GLY A 123 -13.38 0.32 -1.25
N THR A 124 -13.38 -0.11 0.00
CA THR A 124 -12.33 0.27 0.97
C THR A 124 -11.17 -0.70 1.03
N PHE A 125 -9.96 -0.16 1.26
CA PHE A 125 -8.71 -0.87 1.50
C PHE A 125 -8.43 -1.03 3.00
N ALA A 126 -7.71 -2.10 3.36
CA ALA A 126 -7.20 -2.37 4.69
C ALA A 126 -5.66 -2.45 4.68
N ALA A 127 -5.01 -2.03 5.76
CA ALA A 127 -3.61 -2.35 6.05
C ALA A 127 -3.59 -3.52 7.04
N ILE A 128 -2.88 -4.60 6.70
CA ILE A 128 -2.82 -5.83 7.49
C ILE A 128 -1.40 -6.36 7.62
N LYS A 129 -1.16 -7.18 8.64
CA LYS A 129 0.05 -8.01 8.77
C LYS A 129 -0.23 -9.42 8.26
N PRO A 130 0.73 -10.10 7.59
CA PRO A 130 0.50 -11.40 6.94
C PRO A 130 0.48 -12.59 7.91
N VAL A 131 0.34 -12.38 9.21
CA VAL A 131 0.39 -13.41 10.23
C VAL A 131 -0.88 -13.40 11.08
N GLY A 132 -1.53 -14.54 11.21
CA GLY A 132 -2.77 -14.67 11.97
C GLY A 132 -3.70 -15.71 11.35
N THR A 133 -4.80 -16.00 12.05
CA THR A 133 -5.82 -16.96 11.61
C THR A 133 -7.21 -16.31 11.45
N ARG A 134 -7.31 -15.05 11.80
CA ARG A 134 -8.55 -14.27 11.73
C ARG A 134 -8.21 -12.84 11.32
N ILE A 135 -8.84 -12.38 10.25
CA ILE A 135 -8.55 -11.06 9.65
C ILE A 135 -8.68 -9.91 10.67
N ASP A 136 -9.69 -9.92 11.53
CA ASP A 136 -9.87 -8.89 12.56
C ASP A 136 -8.63 -8.68 13.45
N ASN A 137 -7.84 -9.74 13.66
CA ASN A 137 -6.60 -9.69 14.47
C ASN A 137 -5.36 -9.35 13.65
N MET A 138 -5.47 -9.35 12.33
CA MET A 138 -4.37 -9.02 11.40
C MET A 138 -4.41 -7.56 10.97
N ILE A 139 -5.52 -6.85 11.22
CA ILE A 139 -5.73 -5.46 10.82
C ILE A 139 -4.80 -4.54 11.62
N VAL A 140 -3.99 -3.76 10.90
CA VAL A 140 -3.22 -2.62 11.45
C VAL A 140 -4.09 -1.37 11.46
N LYS A 141 -4.81 -1.13 10.35
CA LYS A 141 -5.74 0.00 10.19
C LYS A 141 -6.81 -0.32 9.14
N PHE A 142 -8.06 0.05 9.43
CA PHE A 142 -9.20 -0.07 8.50
C PHE A 142 -10.28 0.98 8.82
N PRO A 143 -10.91 1.60 7.81
CA PRO A 143 -10.45 1.66 6.43
C PRO A 143 -9.24 2.61 6.27
N ILE A 144 -8.41 2.39 5.24
CA ILE A 144 -7.26 3.28 4.95
C ILE A 144 -7.47 4.16 3.73
N ALA A 145 -8.29 3.74 2.77
CA ALA A 145 -8.55 4.47 1.53
C ALA A 145 -9.81 3.94 0.84
N MET A 146 -10.39 4.74 -0.06
CA MET A 146 -11.46 4.36 -0.98
C MET A 146 -10.86 4.15 -2.37
N LYS A 147 -10.91 2.92 -2.89
CA LYS A 147 -10.42 2.61 -4.24
C LYS A 147 -11.25 3.29 -5.30
N CYS A 148 -10.58 3.89 -6.26
CA CYS A 148 -11.15 4.29 -7.53
C CYS A 148 -10.18 3.96 -8.68
N ALA A 149 -10.71 3.89 -9.91
CA ALA A 149 -9.88 3.55 -11.06
C ALA A 149 -10.22 4.41 -12.27
N PHE A 150 -9.15 4.74 -12.99
CA PHE A 150 -9.14 5.46 -14.26
C PHE A 150 -8.58 4.56 -15.37
N GLY A 151 -8.61 5.03 -16.60
CA GLY A 151 -7.92 4.38 -17.70
C GLY A 151 -8.68 3.22 -18.35
N GLU A 152 -7.94 2.16 -18.63
CA GLU A 152 -8.40 1.07 -19.49
C GLU A 152 -9.31 0.08 -18.78
N ASN A 153 -9.06 -0.21 -17.51
CA ASN A 153 -9.76 -1.28 -16.80
C ASN A 153 -11.27 -1.02 -16.66
N PRO A 154 -11.75 0.14 -16.17
CA PRO A 154 -13.18 0.43 -16.12
C PRO A 154 -13.84 0.40 -17.50
N LYS A 155 -13.17 0.90 -18.54
CA LYS A 155 -13.66 0.82 -19.92
C LYS A 155 -13.90 -0.61 -20.37
N ARG A 156 -12.92 -1.50 -20.10
CA ARG A 156 -12.98 -2.89 -20.53
C ARG A 156 -14.03 -3.68 -19.75
N CYS A 157 -14.05 -3.51 -18.42
CA CYS A 157 -14.92 -4.31 -17.56
C CYS A 157 -16.40 -3.94 -17.68
N TYR A 158 -16.70 -2.65 -17.93
CA TYR A 158 -18.08 -2.15 -17.93
C TYR A 158 -18.54 -1.57 -19.27
N GLN A 159 -17.95 -2.01 -20.37
CA GLN A 159 -18.33 -1.56 -21.73
C GLN A 159 -19.83 -1.72 -22.00
N ASN A 160 -20.41 -2.84 -21.58
CA ASN A 160 -21.83 -3.13 -21.73
C ASN A 160 -22.72 -2.52 -20.62
N GLN A 161 -22.13 -1.81 -19.68
CA GLN A 161 -22.80 -1.20 -18.52
C GLN A 161 -22.59 0.32 -18.49
N GLY A 162 -22.40 0.93 -19.66
CA GLY A 162 -22.37 2.39 -19.83
C GLY A 162 -21.01 3.05 -19.62
N ILE A 163 -19.89 2.29 -19.59
CA ILE A 163 -18.54 2.87 -19.55
C ILE A 163 -17.79 2.47 -20.81
N SER A 164 -17.70 3.38 -21.79
CA SER A 164 -16.99 3.14 -23.05
C SER A 164 -15.78 4.07 -23.28
N SER A 165 -15.58 5.06 -22.40
CA SER A 165 -14.49 6.04 -22.51
C SER A 165 -13.96 6.46 -21.15
N ARG A 166 -12.75 7.04 -21.13
CA ARG A 166 -12.16 7.70 -19.94
C ARG A 166 -13.05 8.83 -19.41
N MET A 167 -13.75 9.53 -20.32
CA MET A 167 -14.69 10.60 -19.96
C MET A 167 -15.87 10.04 -19.14
N THR A 168 -16.41 8.89 -19.53
CA THR A 168 -17.52 8.25 -18.80
C THR A 168 -17.06 7.74 -17.44
N THR A 169 -15.86 7.16 -17.33
CA THR A 169 -15.26 6.76 -16.03
C THR A 169 -15.18 7.96 -15.10
N ALA A 170 -14.59 9.07 -15.54
CA ALA A 170 -14.48 10.30 -14.76
C ALA A 170 -15.87 10.87 -14.39
N SER A 171 -16.86 10.79 -15.29
CA SER A 171 -18.24 11.20 -15.03
C SER A 171 -18.89 10.37 -13.93
N LYS A 172 -18.67 9.04 -13.92
CA LYS A 172 -19.21 8.13 -12.89
C LYS A 172 -18.64 8.43 -11.50
N ILE A 173 -17.35 8.73 -11.41
CA ILE A 173 -16.72 9.14 -10.15
C ILE A 173 -17.34 10.45 -9.65
N ARG A 174 -17.49 11.45 -10.52
CA ARG A 174 -18.12 12.72 -10.16
C ARG A 174 -19.59 12.56 -9.75
N GLU A 175 -20.34 11.73 -10.45
CA GLU A 175 -21.75 11.43 -10.13
C GLU A 175 -21.86 10.87 -8.71
N ALA A 176 -21.02 9.87 -8.36
CA ALA A 176 -21.03 9.26 -7.04
C ALA A 176 -20.65 10.27 -5.93
N LEU A 177 -19.58 11.05 -6.14
CA LEU A 177 -19.14 12.06 -5.17
C LEU A 177 -20.17 13.19 -4.99
N ASN A 178 -20.83 13.66 -6.07
CA ASN A 178 -21.89 14.66 -5.98
C ASN A 178 -23.12 14.11 -5.26
N THR A 179 -23.52 12.87 -5.53
CA THR A 179 -24.64 12.20 -4.85
C THR A 179 -24.35 12.09 -3.35
N ALA A 180 -23.16 11.63 -2.98
CA ALA A 180 -22.75 11.52 -1.58
C ALA A 180 -22.67 12.91 -0.90
N LYS A 181 -22.17 13.93 -1.59
CA LYS A 181 -22.11 15.30 -1.08
C LYS A 181 -23.50 15.87 -0.78
N LEU A 182 -24.46 15.66 -1.69
CA LEU A 182 -25.85 16.08 -1.50
C LEU A 182 -26.51 15.29 -0.35
N TYR A 183 -26.29 13.99 -0.30
CA TYR A 183 -26.79 13.13 0.77
C TYR A 183 -26.25 13.56 2.14
N LYS A 184 -24.95 13.79 2.26
CA LYS A 184 -24.30 14.30 3.48
C LYS A 184 -24.92 15.64 3.92
N ALA A 185 -25.07 16.60 3.00
CA ALA A 185 -25.67 17.89 3.29
C ALA A 185 -27.12 17.79 3.82
N LYS A 186 -27.92 16.85 3.28
CA LYS A 186 -29.26 16.56 3.79
C LYS A 186 -29.25 15.98 5.20
N LYS A 187 -28.32 15.06 5.49
CA LYS A 187 -28.13 14.50 6.85
C LYS A 187 -27.77 15.59 7.85
N GLU A 188 -26.82 16.44 7.50
CA GLU A 188 -26.37 17.55 8.34
C GLU A 188 -27.51 18.57 8.60
N ALA A 189 -28.31 18.87 7.58
CA ALA A 189 -29.46 19.76 7.71
C ALA A 189 -30.61 19.17 8.54
N ALA A 190 -30.76 17.84 8.59
CA ALA A 190 -31.75 17.16 9.42
C ALA A 190 -31.38 17.19 10.91
N GLY A 191 -30.09 17.20 11.25
CA GLY A 191 -29.61 17.13 12.63
C GLY A 191 -30.19 15.90 13.36
N ASP A 192 -30.78 16.14 14.53
CA ASP A 192 -31.40 15.10 15.35
C ASP A 192 -32.86 14.76 14.94
N ASP A 193 -33.41 15.46 13.93
CA ASP A 193 -34.79 15.24 13.48
C ASP A 193 -34.85 14.05 12.52
N ILE A 194 -35.14 12.87 13.06
CA ILE A 194 -35.24 11.60 12.29
C ILE A 194 -36.24 11.72 11.13
N SER A 195 -37.32 12.54 11.28
CA SER A 195 -38.33 12.69 10.23
C SER A 195 -37.82 13.41 8.97
N LYS A 196 -36.73 14.12 9.08
CA LYS A 196 -36.07 14.88 7.99
C LYS A 196 -34.87 14.18 7.39
N LEU A 197 -34.45 13.05 7.97
CA LEU A 197 -33.33 12.28 7.43
C LEU A 197 -33.65 11.80 5.99
N PRO A 198 -32.67 11.89 5.07
CA PRO A 198 -32.83 11.27 3.76
C PRO A 198 -32.97 9.74 3.90
N SER A 199 -33.62 9.11 2.95
CA SER A 199 -33.63 7.63 2.86
C SER A 199 -32.20 7.11 2.88
N TYR A 200 -31.95 6.03 3.63
CA TYR A 200 -30.62 5.44 3.73
C TYR A 200 -30.09 5.05 2.36
N ASP A 201 -28.90 5.54 2.03
CA ASP A 201 -28.15 5.21 0.83
C ASP A 201 -26.76 4.70 1.20
N GLN A 202 -26.59 3.38 1.12
CA GLN A 202 -25.36 2.69 1.51
C GLN A 202 -24.12 3.18 0.73
N LYS A 203 -24.28 3.49 -0.55
CA LYS A 203 -23.19 3.99 -1.40
C LYS A 203 -22.74 5.40 -0.98
N SER A 204 -23.70 6.27 -0.72
CA SER A 204 -23.40 7.62 -0.21
C SER A 204 -22.78 7.59 1.18
N GLU A 205 -23.28 6.72 2.11
CA GLU A 205 -22.70 6.56 3.44
C GLU A 205 -21.22 6.15 3.36
N ALA A 206 -20.89 5.21 2.49
CA ALA A 206 -19.52 4.73 2.32
C ALA A 206 -18.55 5.81 1.79
N LEU A 207 -19.06 6.84 1.11
CA LEU A 207 -18.25 7.95 0.61
C LEU A 207 -18.13 9.14 1.59
N ILE A 208 -18.91 9.18 2.67
CA ILE A 208 -18.82 10.24 3.69
C ILE A 208 -17.39 10.34 4.29
N PRO A 209 -16.70 9.25 4.65
CA PRO A 209 -15.32 9.33 5.14
C PRO A 209 -14.35 10.00 4.17
N VAL A 210 -14.53 9.83 2.85
CA VAL A 210 -13.74 10.54 1.82
C VAL A 210 -14.03 12.04 1.86
N LEU A 211 -15.31 12.43 1.88
CA LEU A 211 -15.75 13.83 1.93
C LEU A 211 -15.38 14.53 3.25
N ASN A 212 -15.15 13.76 4.32
CA ASN A 212 -14.71 14.25 5.63
C ASN A 212 -13.18 14.21 5.80
N HIS A 213 -12.40 13.89 4.75
CA HIS A 213 -10.94 13.75 4.79
C HIS A 213 -10.42 12.70 5.79
N GLN A 214 -11.24 11.72 6.17
CA GLN A 214 -10.83 10.62 7.05
C GLN A 214 -10.00 9.59 6.31
N ILE A 215 -10.32 9.36 5.02
CA ILE A 215 -9.57 8.50 4.11
C ILE A 215 -9.45 9.19 2.74
N PRO A 216 -8.34 8.97 1.99
CA PRO A 216 -8.19 9.48 0.63
C PRO A 216 -8.92 8.61 -0.40
N LEU A 217 -9.10 9.15 -1.60
CA LEU A 217 -9.27 8.35 -2.81
C LEU A 217 -7.93 7.69 -3.16
N LYS A 218 -7.94 6.37 -3.43
CA LYS A 218 -6.79 5.57 -3.85
C LYS A 218 -6.95 5.27 -5.34
N ALA A 219 -6.31 6.09 -6.17
CA ALA A 219 -6.60 6.17 -7.60
C ALA A 219 -5.63 5.34 -8.44
N HIS A 220 -6.11 4.25 -9.04
CA HIS A 220 -5.44 3.54 -10.13
C HIS A 220 -5.35 4.45 -11.36
N ALA A 221 -4.14 4.81 -11.78
CA ALA A 221 -3.89 5.58 -12.99
C ALA A 221 -2.49 5.32 -13.54
N HIS A 222 -2.39 4.85 -14.77
CA HIS A 222 -1.11 4.56 -15.44
C HIS A 222 -0.62 5.71 -16.30
N GLN A 223 -1.51 6.24 -17.16
CA GLN A 223 -1.17 7.26 -18.15
C GLN A 223 -1.25 8.67 -17.58
N ALA A 224 -0.44 9.57 -18.08
CA ALA A 224 -0.35 10.97 -17.63
C ALA A 224 -1.70 11.70 -17.65
N ASN A 225 -2.53 11.47 -18.66
CA ASN A 225 -3.86 12.08 -18.77
C ASN A 225 -4.83 11.55 -17.70
N ASP A 226 -4.76 10.26 -17.35
CA ASP A 226 -5.57 9.65 -16.28
C ASP A 226 -5.10 10.13 -14.90
N ILE A 227 -3.78 10.23 -14.68
CA ILE A 227 -3.17 10.79 -13.47
C ILE A 227 -3.65 12.22 -13.23
N PHE A 228 -3.55 13.10 -14.23
CA PHE A 228 -4.04 14.49 -14.11
C PHE A 228 -5.56 14.59 -13.96
N THR A 229 -6.32 13.62 -14.49
CA THR A 229 -7.77 13.57 -14.29
C THR A 229 -8.11 13.19 -12.86
N ALA A 230 -7.40 12.23 -12.25
CA ALA A 230 -7.56 11.90 -10.83
C ALA A 230 -7.25 13.11 -9.93
N ILE A 231 -6.13 13.79 -10.17
CA ILE A 231 -5.74 15.02 -9.44
C ILE A 231 -6.81 16.10 -9.58
N ARG A 232 -7.32 16.34 -10.80
CA ARG A 232 -8.35 17.33 -11.06
C ARG A 232 -9.63 17.04 -10.28
N ILE A 233 -10.09 15.80 -10.26
CA ILE A 233 -11.29 15.39 -9.53
C ILE A 233 -11.09 15.53 -8.03
N ALA A 234 -9.96 15.11 -7.49
CA ALA A 234 -9.66 15.28 -6.08
C ALA A 234 -9.68 16.76 -5.67
N LYS A 235 -9.08 17.66 -6.46
CA LYS A 235 -9.12 19.11 -6.25
C LYS A 235 -10.54 19.69 -6.38
N GLU A 236 -11.33 19.23 -7.36
CA GLU A 236 -12.72 19.66 -7.59
C GLU A 236 -13.61 19.38 -6.37
N PHE A 237 -13.41 18.25 -5.71
CA PHE A 237 -14.17 17.87 -4.52
C PHE A 237 -13.48 18.22 -3.20
N GLY A 238 -12.23 18.68 -3.25
CA GLY A 238 -11.43 19.00 -2.08
C GLY A 238 -11.11 17.77 -1.23
N VAL A 239 -10.93 16.58 -1.81
CA VAL A 239 -10.68 15.33 -1.10
C VAL A 239 -9.22 14.91 -1.17
N GLY A 240 -8.78 14.07 -0.20
CA GLY A 240 -7.45 13.46 -0.22
C GLY A 240 -7.28 12.49 -1.40
N LEU A 241 -6.05 12.34 -1.88
CA LEU A 241 -5.70 11.50 -3.01
C LEU A 241 -4.37 10.79 -2.80
N THR A 242 -4.30 9.51 -3.11
CA THR A 242 -3.07 8.78 -3.42
C THR A 242 -3.12 8.28 -4.85
N LEU A 243 -1.97 8.19 -5.51
CA LEU A 243 -1.86 7.76 -6.90
C LEU A 243 -1.15 6.40 -6.97
N GLU A 244 -1.81 5.46 -7.66
CA GLU A 244 -1.33 4.09 -7.77
C GLU A 244 -0.88 3.81 -9.21
N HIS A 245 0.17 3.03 -9.35
CA HIS A 245 0.85 2.62 -10.58
C HIS A 245 1.73 3.71 -11.20
N VAL A 246 1.19 4.87 -11.52
CA VAL A 246 1.93 6.06 -12.01
C VAL A 246 2.95 5.69 -13.11
N THR A 247 2.56 4.81 -14.03
CA THR A 247 3.48 4.21 -15.03
C THR A 247 4.18 5.25 -15.91
N GLU A 248 3.46 6.30 -16.32
CA GLU A 248 4.03 7.43 -17.10
C GLU A 248 4.54 8.57 -16.19
N GLY A 249 4.70 8.33 -14.90
CA GLY A 249 5.14 9.34 -13.93
C GLY A 249 6.49 9.98 -14.26
N HIS A 250 7.42 9.20 -14.82
CA HIS A 250 8.73 9.71 -15.27
C HIS A 250 8.62 10.79 -16.35
N MET A 251 7.56 10.77 -17.17
CA MET A 251 7.32 11.77 -18.21
C MET A 251 6.80 13.10 -17.66
N ILE A 252 6.23 13.09 -16.43
CA ILE A 252 5.57 14.22 -15.80
C ILE A 252 6.08 14.49 -14.36
N ALA A 253 7.29 14.03 -14.04
CA ALA A 253 7.85 14.04 -12.69
C ALA A 253 7.85 15.43 -12.04
N ASN A 254 8.23 16.47 -12.79
CA ASN A 254 8.23 17.84 -12.28
C ASN A 254 6.84 18.38 -11.95
N GLU A 255 5.81 17.92 -12.66
CA GLU A 255 4.43 18.30 -12.34
C GLU A 255 3.93 17.55 -11.11
N LEU A 256 4.24 16.25 -11.00
CA LEU A 256 3.88 15.45 -9.83
C LEU A 256 4.56 15.93 -8.55
N ALA A 257 5.81 16.37 -8.62
CA ALA A 257 6.52 16.93 -7.47
C ALA A 257 5.83 18.18 -6.89
N LYS A 258 5.18 19.01 -7.73
CA LYS A 258 4.41 20.18 -7.28
C LYS A 258 3.12 19.81 -6.54
N GLU A 259 2.56 18.64 -6.85
CA GLU A 259 1.33 18.16 -6.22
C GLU A 259 1.56 17.60 -4.82
N ASN A 260 2.79 17.16 -4.50
CA ASN A 260 3.17 16.60 -3.19
C ASN A 260 2.23 15.48 -2.71
N LEU A 261 1.87 14.58 -3.62
CA LEU A 261 0.99 13.45 -3.35
C LEU A 261 1.82 12.16 -3.11
N PRO A 262 1.33 11.23 -2.27
CA PRO A 262 1.90 9.90 -2.19
C PRO A 262 1.72 9.14 -3.51
N LEU A 263 2.82 8.57 -4.03
CA LEU A 263 2.86 7.85 -5.30
C LEU A 263 3.28 6.40 -5.05
N ALA A 264 2.48 5.43 -5.46
CA ALA A 264 2.83 4.02 -5.47
C ALA A 264 3.14 3.59 -6.91
N VAL A 265 4.40 3.18 -7.17
CA VAL A 265 4.91 2.92 -8.52
C VAL A 265 5.10 1.41 -8.74
N GLY A 266 4.44 0.88 -9.75
CA GLY A 266 4.44 -0.54 -10.12
C GLY A 266 3.07 -1.00 -10.63
N PRO A 267 2.93 -2.27 -11.06
CA PRO A 267 3.95 -3.31 -11.19
C PRO A 267 4.82 -3.12 -12.43
N THR A 268 6.10 -3.49 -12.36
CA THR A 268 7.04 -3.21 -13.47
C THR A 268 7.62 -4.47 -14.11
N PHE A 269 7.57 -5.64 -13.46
CA PHE A 269 8.00 -6.90 -14.08
C PHE A 269 7.19 -7.28 -15.33
N GLY A 270 7.84 -8.02 -16.23
CA GLY A 270 7.26 -8.46 -17.48
C GLY A 270 7.09 -7.35 -18.52
N HIS A 271 6.52 -7.68 -19.68
CA HIS A 271 6.23 -6.71 -20.73
C HIS A 271 4.87 -6.06 -20.54
N ALA A 272 4.59 -5.04 -21.34
CA ALA A 272 3.29 -4.40 -21.35
C ALA A 272 2.20 -5.40 -21.82
N THR A 273 1.26 -5.69 -20.94
CA THR A 273 0.13 -6.59 -21.21
C THR A 273 -1.13 -5.85 -21.68
N LYS A 274 -1.11 -4.51 -21.61
CA LYS A 274 -2.19 -3.61 -22.03
C LYS A 274 -1.62 -2.27 -22.48
N PHE A 275 -2.40 -1.49 -23.25
CA PHE A 275 -1.96 -0.25 -23.88
C PHE A 275 -1.40 0.77 -22.86
N GLU A 276 -2.04 0.93 -21.72
CA GLU A 276 -1.61 1.91 -20.71
C GLU A 276 -0.27 1.58 -20.03
N LEU A 277 0.31 0.39 -20.29
CA LEU A 277 1.61 -0.03 -19.79
C LEU A 277 2.75 0.13 -20.81
N GLN A 278 2.50 0.67 -22.01
CA GLN A 278 3.48 0.73 -23.10
C GLN A 278 4.77 1.49 -22.73
N ASN A 279 4.68 2.47 -21.82
CA ASN A 279 5.80 3.29 -21.39
C ASN A 279 6.38 2.87 -20.03
N LYS A 280 6.10 1.64 -19.58
CA LYS A 280 6.57 1.09 -18.33
C LYS A 280 8.09 0.93 -18.32
N THR A 281 8.76 1.45 -17.29
CA THR A 281 10.22 1.32 -17.09
C THR A 281 10.56 1.27 -15.59
N TRP A 282 11.66 0.57 -15.27
CA TRP A 282 12.22 0.53 -13.91
C TRP A 282 12.87 1.85 -13.48
N GLU A 283 13.09 2.79 -14.39
CA GLU A 283 13.63 4.11 -14.10
C GLU A 283 12.60 5.03 -13.40
N THR A 284 11.30 4.75 -13.57
CA THR A 284 10.21 5.60 -13.06
C THR A 284 10.33 5.92 -11.56
N PRO A 285 10.54 4.93 -10.64
CA PRO A 285 10.66 5.24 -9.21
C PRO A 285 11.83 6.19 -8.92
N GLY A 286 13.00 5.94 -9.53
CA GLY A 286 14.21 6.76 -9.33
C GLY A 286 14.07 8.18 -9.87
N ILE A 287 13.46 8.35 -11.04
CA ILE A 287 13.20 9.68 -11.63
C ILE A 287 12.24 10.48 -10.74
N LEU A 288 11.18 9.86 -10.24
CA LEU A 288 10.21 10.51 -9.36
C LEU A 288 10.84 10.88 -8.00
N ALA A 289 11.60 9.96 -7.38
CA ALA A 289 12.30 10.24 -6.13
C ALA A 289 13.29 11.39 -6.29
N LYS A 290 14.08 11.41 -7.38
CA LYS A 290 15.02 12.50 -7.69
C LYS A 290 14.32 13.85 -7.91
N ALA A 291 13.08 13.83 -8.41
CA ALA A 291 12.26 15.04 -8.56
C ALA A 291 11.65 15.53 -7.23
N GLY A 292 11.85 14.79 -6.13
CA GLY A 292 11.33 15.12 -4.79
C GLY A 292 9.94 14.55 -4.51
N CYS A 293 9.45 13.62 -5.33
CA CYS A 293 8.17 12.95 -5.07
C CYS A 293 8.29 11.94 -3.92
N HIS A 294 7.20 11.75 -3.19
CA HIS A 294 7.05 10.71 -2.18
C HIS A 294 6.70 9.37 -2.84
N VAL A 295 7.69 8.50 -3.02
CA VAL A 295 7.58 7.27 -3.82
C VAL A 295 7.52 6.04 -2.94
N SER A 296 6.54 5.17 -3.19
CA SER A 296 6.50 3.78 -2.75
C SER A 296 6.65 2.86 -3.97
N ILE A 297 7.35 1.73 -3.83
CA ILE A 297 7.41 0.67 -4.83
C ILE A 297 6.38 -0.38 -4.45
N ILE A 298 5.60 -0.87 -5.42
CA ILE A 298 4.51 -1.82 -5.21
C ILE A 298 4.59 -3.02 -6.15
N THR A 299 4.01 -4.12 -5.69
CA THR A 299 3.89 -5.34 -6.50
C THR A 299 2.58 -5.40 -7.28
N ASP A 300 1.52 -4.75 -6.78
CA ASP A 300 0.17 -4.97 -7.30
C ASP A 300 -0.19 -6.47 -7.32
N ALA A 301 0.26 -7.21 -6.29
CA ALA A 301 0.02 -8.66 -6.25
C ALA A 301 -1.48 -8.95 -6.44
N PRO A 302 -1.82 -9.90 -7.33
CA PRO A 302 -1.02 -11.02 -7.85
C PRO A 302 -0.20 -10.71 -9.11
N VAL A 303 -0.21 -9.49 -9.65
CA VAL A 303 0.55 -9.17 -10.89
C VAL A 303 2.04 -9.48 -10.72
N ILE A 304 2.63 -9.05 -9.61
CA ILE A 304 3.92 -9.54 -9.12
C ILE A 304 3.64 -10.20 -7.77
N PRO A 305 4.05 -11.44 -7.53
CA PRO A 305 3.87 -12.05 -6.21
C PRO A 305 4.45 -11.17 -5.10
N LEU A 306 3.69 -10.97 -4.01
CA LEU A 306 4.01 -10.03 -2.93
C LEU A 306 5.40 -10.24 -2.33
N HIS A 307 5.86 -11.50 -2.21
CA HIS A 307 7.18 -11.84 -1.70
C HIS A 307 8.34 -11.39 -2.60
N HIS A 308 8.08 -10.87 -3.80
CA HIS A 308 9.09 -10.27 -4.68
C HIS A 308 9.23 -8.74 -4.50
N LEU A 309 8.57 -8.13 -3.51
CA LEU A 309 8.69 -6.69 -3.25
C LEU A 309 10.16 -6.23 -3.09
N PRO A 310 11.04 -6.94 -2.34
CA PRO A 310 12.45 -6.54 -2.24
C PRO A 310 13.16 -6.56 -3.59
N LEU A 311 12.86 -7.52 -4.47
CA LEU A 311 13.43 -7.57 -5.83
C LEU A 311 12.95 -6.39 -6.69
N CYS A 312 11.72 -5.91 -6.52
CA CYS A 312 11.24 -4.72 -7.23
C CYS A 312 12.10 -3.50 -6.86
N ALA A 313 12.47 -3.35 -5.59
CA ALA A 313 13.40 -2.31 -5.14
C ALA A 313 14.80 -2.50 -5.76
N GLY A 314 15.31 -3.75 -5.79
CA GLY A 314 16.59 -4.08 -6.43
C GLY A 314 16.64 -3.73 -7.92
N PHE A 315 15.57 -3.97 -8.66
CA PHE A 315 15.48 -3.56 -10.07
C PHE A 315 15.42 -2.04 -10.25
N ALA A 316 14.75 -1.31 -9.35
CA ALA A 316 14.74 0.14 -9.36
C ALA A 316 16.14 0.71 -9.07
N ILE A 317 16.89 0.12 -8.12
CA ILE A 317 18.30 0.46 -7.83
C ILE A 317 19.16 0.22 -9.08
N LYS A 318 19.03 -0.95 -9.71
CA LYS A 318 19.75 -1.28 -10.94
C LYS A 318 19.44 -0.30 -12.08
N ALA A 319 18.25 0.27 -12.11
CA ALA A 319 17.81 1.29 -13.07
C ALA A 319 18.20 2.72 -12.66
N GLY A 320 18.97 2.90 -11.58
CA GLY A 320 19.56 4.18 -11.19
C GLY A 320 18.84 4.88 -10.02
N MET A 321 17.93 4.24 -9.33
CA MET A 321 17.38 4.74 -8.06
C MET A 321 18.44 4.69 -6.95
N ASP A 322 18.51 5.71 -6.12
CA ASP A 322 19.37 5.70 -4.93
C ASP A 322 18.93 4.58 -3.95
N GLU A 323 19.90 3.87 -3.37
CA GLU A 323 19.61 2.70 -2.53
C GLU A 323 18.85 3.07 -1.24
N PHE A 324 19.14 4.22 -0.63
CA PHE A 324 18.40 4.68 0.54
C PHE A 324 16.98 5.11 0.19
N ASP A 325 16.80 5.75 -0.97
CA ASP A 325 15.45 6.08 -1.46
C ASP A 325 14.66 4.81 -1.79
N ALA A 326 15.30 3.76 -2.31
CA ALA A 326 14.67 2.47 -2.56
C ALA A 326 14.31 1.75 -1.25
N LEU A 327 15.18 1.80 -0.22
CA LEU A 327 14.86 1.30 1.12
C LEU A 327 13.61 2.02 1.66
N ARG A 328 13.58 3.34 1.61
CA ARG A 328 12.42 4.12 2.05
C ARG A 328 11.16 3.79 1.24
N ALA A 329 11.30 3.54 -0.07
CA ALA A 329 10.20 3.24 -0.96
C ALA A 329 9.52 1.88 -0.71
N VAL A 330 10.13 1.00 0.09
CA VAL A 330 9.54 -0.28 0.52
C VAL A 330 9.42 -0.40 2.05
N THR A 331 9.57 0.70 2.79
CA THR A 331 9.48 0.72 4.26
C THR A 331 8.68 1.93 4.75
N ILE A 332 9.33 3.06 5.05
CA ILE A 332 8.64 4.22 5.65
C ILE A 332 7.70 4.93 4.69
N ASN A 333 8.06 5.10 3.41
CA ASN A 333 7.20 5.79 2.46
C ASN A 333 5.86 5.06 2.25
N PRO A 334 5.79 3.72 2.01
CA PRO A 334 4.51 3.03 1.97
C PRO A 334 3.74 3.07 3.30
N ALA A 335 4.43 3.09 4.46
CA ALA A 335 3.76 3.26 5.75
C ALA A 335 3.09 4.65 5.86
N GLU A 336 3.75 5.71 5.39
CA GLU A 336 3.20 7.06 5.29
C GLU A 336 2.06 7.13 4.27
N HIS A 337 2.22 6.50 3.09
CA HIS A 337 1.23 6.43 2.02
C HIS A 337 -0.12 5.87 2.51
N ILE A 338 -0.07 4.83 3.35
CA ILE A 338 -1.28 4.16 3.87
C ILE A 338 -1.65 4.59 5.30
N GLY A 339 -0.91 5.57 5.86
CA GLY A 339 -1.23 6.22 7.13
C GLY A 339 -1.04 5.35 8.37
N ILE A 340 0.05 4.56 8.41
CA ILE A 340 0.43 3.68 9.55
C ILE A 340 1.88 3.89 10.00
N ALA A 341 2.52 4.99 9.59
CA ALA A 341 3.93 5.26 9.87
C ALA A 341 4.24 5.50 11.36
N ASP A 342 3.22 5.77 12.15
CA ASP A 342 3.30 5.83 13.62
C ASP A 342 3.57 4.46 14.26
N ARG A 343 3.25 3.38 13.55
CA ARG A 343 3.41 2.01 14.04
C ARG A 343 4.58 1.26 13.43
N VAL A 344 4.80 1.38 12.11
CA VAL A 344 5.73 0.55 11.31
C VAL A 344 6.54 1.40 10.32
N GLY A 345 7.44 0.77 9.57
CA GLY A 345 8.16 1.35 8.45
C GLY A 345 9.55 1.92 8.76
N SER A 346 9.94 1.99 10.03
CA SER A 346 11.31 2.37 10.43
C SER A 346 11.71 1.70 11.73
N LEU A 347 13.04 1.58 11.99
CA LEU A 347 13.56 1.13 13.26
C LEU A 347 13.65 2.33 14.22
N GLU A 348 12.61 2.50 15.03
CA GLU A 348 12.51 3.56 16.04
C GLU A 348 11.86 3.02 17.31
N GLU A 349 12.28 3.55 18.46
CA GLU A 349 11.70 3.18 19.76
C GLU A 349 10.21 3.53 19.80
N GLY A 350 9.38 2.61 20.30
CA GLY A 350 7.93 2.72 20.39
C GLY A 350 7.17 2.10 19.20
N LYS A 351 7.82 1.87 18.06
CA LYS A 351 7.20 1.20 16.90
C LYS A 351 7.07 -0.30 17.10
N ASP A 352 6.21 -0.92 16.32
CA ASP A 352 6.07 -2.37 16.26
C ASP A 352 7.42 -2.98 15.87
N ALA A 353 7.78 -4.09 16.52
CA ALA A 353 9.01 -4.82 16.21
C ALA A 353 8.82 -5.70 14.97
N ASP A 354 8.63 -5.04 13.83
CA ASP A 354 8.60 -5.62 12.50
C ASP A 354 10.00 -5.45 11.89
N ILE A 355 10.79 -6.51 11.91
CA ILE A 355 12.24 -6.46 11.68
C ILE A 355 12.65 -7.58 10.74
N VAL A 356 13.53 -7.27 9.78
CA VAL A 356 14.15 -8.24 8.87
C VAL A 356 15.65 -8.25 9.08
N ILE A 357 16.23 -9.43 9.35
CA ILE A 357 17.67 -9.61 9.51
C ILE A 357 18.20 -10.38 8.31
N VAL A 358 19.17 -9.81 7.63
CA VAL A 358 19.64 -10.26 6.31
C VAL A 358 21.15 -10.48 6.31
N ASP A 359 21.58 -11.56 5.67
CA ASP A 359 22.97 -11.77 5.30
C ASP A 359 23.17 -11.23 3.87
N GLY A 360 23.90 -10.14 3.74
CA GLY A 360 24.04 -9.39 2.49
C GLY A 360 22.96 -8.30 2.30
N ASN A 361 22.66 -7.96 1.04
CA ASN A 361 21.70 -6.91 0.68
C ASN A 361 20.33 -7.54 0.35
N PRO A 362 19.22 -7.14 0.99
CA PRO A 362 17.89 -7.71 0.74
C PRO A 362 17.37 -7.41 -0.67
N PHE A 363 17.94 -6.43 -1.35
CA PHE A 363 17.55 -6.03 -2.71
C PHE A 363 18.35 -6.75 -3.80
N ASP A 364 19.34 -7.56 -3.41
CA ASP A 364 20.10 -8.44 -4.29
C ASP A 364 19.51 -9.87 -4.26
N VAL A 365 19.51 -10.53 -5.39
CA VAL A 365 19.11 -11.95 -5.50
C VAL A 365 19.96 -12.87 -4.61
N ALA A 366 21.20 -12.50 -4.30
CA ALA A 366 22.10 -13.23 -3.44
C ALA A 366 21.89 -12.97 -1.93
N GLY A 367 21.09 -11.95 -1.57
CA GLY A 367 20.78 -11.67 -0.17
C GLY A 367 19.94 -12.76 0.48
N VAL A 368 20.30 -13.17 1.69
CA VAL A 368 19.61 -14.26 2.41
C VAL A 368 18.94 -13.72 3.66
N ILE A 369 17.62 -13.79 3.72
CA ILE A 369 16.87 -13.47 4.94
C ILE A 369 17.15 -14.55 5.98
N ARG A 370 17.63 -14.16 7.15
CA ARG A 370 17.96 -15.04 8.27
C ARG A 370 16.82 -15.09 9.29
N HIS A 371 16.26 -13.93 9.63
CA HIS A 371 15.15 -13.82 10.58
C HIS A 371 14.15 -12.77 10.09
N VAL A 372 12.89 -13.02 10.32
CA VAL A 372 11.81 -12.04 10.18
C VAL A 372 11.01 -12.03 11.47
N LEU A 373 10.88 -10.87 12.07
CA LEU A 373 10.02 -10.67 13.23
C LEU A 373 8.83 -9.80 12.84
N ILE A 374 7.64 -10.22 13.25
CA ILE A 374 6.39 -9.45 13.12
C ILE A 374 5.78 -9.33 14.51
N ASP A 375 5.53 -8.10 14.98
CA ASP A 375 5.14 -7.82 16.37
C ASP A 375 6.09 -8.51 17.39
N GLY A 376 7.39 -8.52 17.08
CA GLY A 376 8.41 -9.13 17.91
C GLY A 376 8.35 -10.65 18.03
N LYS A 377 7.65 -11.33 17.14
CA LYS A 377 7.58 -12.80 17.06
C LYS A 377 8.23 -13.25 15.77
N GLU A 378 9.07 -14.28 15.88
CA GLU A 378 9.71 -14.86 14.70
C GLU A 378 8.69 -15.57 13.80
N VAL A 379 8.84 -15.36 12.48
CA VAL A 379 8.03 -16.01 11.45
C VAL A 379 8.62 -17.38 11.16
N GLU A 380 7.82 -18.45 11.29
CA GLU A 380 8.20 -19.84 11.05
C GLU A 380 8.17 -20.26 9.56
#